data_64f9d55d7612ebfa20e88ab3e5843101
#
_entry.id   64f9d55d7612ebfa20e88ab3e5843101
#
_cell.length_a   1.000
_cell.length_b   1.000
_cell.length_c   1.000
_cell.angle_alpha   90.00
_cell.angle_beta   90.00
_cell.angle_gamma   90.00
#
_symmetry.space_group_name_H-M   'P 1'
#
loop_
_entity.id
_entity.type
_entity.pdbx_description
1 polymer ?
#
loop_
_entity_poly.entity_id
_entity_poly.type
_entity_poly.pdbx_seq_one_letter_code
_entity_poly.pdbx_strand_id
1 'polypeptide(L)'
;MKKILILANNDVGLYKFRKELIEELLKDNEVYISLPYGNLVDNLIKMGCKFIDTPVDRRGINPITDLKLLNSYRKLFNKVKPNLAVTYTIKPNIYASLVARFKKTDYAVNITGLGTAFQSDNLLRKLIVFLYKIALKKVKVVFFENEENQNIFINENIVERNRTCKLNGAGVNLEDYPFMEYPDENQNIHFLFIGRIMKEKGIDELLEAAGKIKKEYPTVQFEIVGPMEDNYKGVIDKYVGNGIINYYGFQNDVKPFIEKCHCFILPSYHEGMANTLLESASMGRPLITSNISGCKEAINNNGYLVNVKDSNDLYEQIKRFIELDYKDKVLMSKNSRKHIEEVFDKRKIVKETMKGLGS
;
A
#
# COMPACT_ATOMS: atom_id res chain seq x y z
N MET A 1 28.95 12.73 6.82
CA MET A 1 27.51 12.47 6.60
C MET A 1 27.23 12.46 5.11
N LYS A 2 26.55 11.43 4.62
CA LYS A 2 26.11 11.36 3.22
C LYS A 2 24.80 12.14 3.06
N LYS A 3 24.54 12.65 1.84
CA LYS A 3 23.27 13.28 1.51
C LYS A 3 22.38 12.27 0.81
N ILE A 4 21.22 11.97 1.38
CA ILE A 4 20.22 11.09 0.79
C ILE A 4 19.03 11.93 0.32
N LEU A 5 18.63 11.75 -0.93
CA LEU A 5 17.49 12.45 -1.52
C LEU A 5 16.35 11.45 -1.76
N ILE A 6 15.25 11.60 -1.04
CA ILE A 6 14.05 10.80 -1.19
C ILE A 6 13.04 11.57 -2.05
N LEU A 7 12.54 10.93 -3.12
CA LEU A 7 11.60 11.55 -4.06
C LEU A 7 10.30 10.72 -4.12
N ALA A 8 9.18 11.40 -3.92
CA ALA A 8 7.86 10.78 -3.96
C ALA A 8 6.83 11.74 -4.60
N ASN A 9 5.59 11.29 -4.77
CA ASN A 9 4.50 12.12 -5.30
C ASN A 9 3.46 12.53 -4.26
N ASN A 10 3.63 12.11 -2.99
CA ASN A 10 2.80 12.52 -1.87
C ASN A 10 3.49 12.27 -0.52
N ASP A 11 3.04 12.98 0.48
CA ASP A 11 3.54 12.96 1.86
C ASP A 11 3.01 11.75 2.66
N VAL A 12 1.76 11.34 2.41
CA VAL A 12 1.13 10.21 3.12
C VAL A 12 1.94 8.94 2.95
N GLY A 13 2.38 8.64 1.73
CA GLY A 13 3.19 7.46 1.43
C GLY A 13 4.52 7.44 2.18
N LEU A 14 5.18 8.60 2.31
CA LEU A 14 6.44 8.70 3.04
C LEU A 14 6.21 8.66 4.55
N TYR A 15 5.29 9.46 5.08
CA TYR A 15 5.12 9.54 6.53
C TYR A 15 4.49 8.26 7.12
N LYS A 16 3.38 7.79 6.56
CA LYS A 16 2.69 6.61 7.14
C LYS A 16 3.44 5.29 6.91
N PHE A 17 4.14 5.15 5.80
CA PHE A 17 4.70 3.84 5.43
C PHE A 17 6.22 3.78 5.42
N ARG A 18 6.93 4.90 5.48
CA ARG A 18 8.40 4.95 5.40
C ARG A 18 9.04 5.75 6.54
N LYS A 19 8.26 6.16 7.55
CA LYS A 19 8.73 6.93 8.70
C LYS A 19 9.94 6.27 9.36
N GLU A 20 9.85 5.01 9.70
CA GLU A 20 10.89 4.27 10.41
C GLU A 20 12.17 4.10 9.56
N LEU A 21 12.04 3.93 8.25
CA LEU A 21 13.17 3.94 7.34
C LEU A 21 13.84 5.32 7.30
N ILE A 22 13.05 6.40 7.27
CA ILE A 22 13.57 7.77 7.29
C ILE A 22 14.27 8.06 8.63
N GLU A 23 13.71 7.63 9.74
CA GLU A 23 14.33 7.73 11.08
C GLU A 23 15.68 7.03 11.11
N GLU A 24 15.78 5.82 10.56
CA GLU A 24 17.04 5.08 10.49
C GLU A 24 18.07 5.79 9.61
N LEU A 25 17.66 6.31 8.47
CA LEU A 25 18.54 7.07 7.57
C LEU A 25 19.05 8.37 8.20
N LEU A 26 18.24 9.04 9.01
CA LEU A 26 18.58 10.29 9.69
C LEU A 26 19.66 10.13 10.76
N LYS A 27 19.89 8.93 11.31
CA LYS A 27 20.92 8.69 12.32
C LYS A 27 22.32 9.09 11.84
N ASP A 28 22.63 8.78 10.57
CA ASP A 28 23.98 8.94 10.02
C ASP A 28 24.07 9.83 8.79
N ASN A 29 22.93 10.34 8.29
CA ASN A 29 22.88 11.05 7.02
C ASN A 29 22.07 12.36 7.10
N GLU A 30 22.31 13.25 6.14
CA GLU A 30 21.40 14.35 5.83
C GLU A 30 20.32 13.84 4.87
N VAL A 31 19.06 13.84 5.30
CA VAL A 31 17.94 13.38 4.48
C VAL A 31 17.17 14.55 3.90
N TYR A 32 17.13 14.63 2.59
CA TYR A 32 16.32 15.56 1.81
C TYR A 32 15.09 14.83 1.29
N ILE A 33 13.91 15.44 1.38
CA ILE A 33 12.67 14.92 0.81
C ILE A 33 12.15 15.90 -0.26
N SER A 34 11.75 15.36 -1.41
CA SER A 34 11.24 16.14 -2.53
C SER A 34 9.91 15.56 -3.01
N LEU A 35 8.83 16.28 -2.79
CA LEU A 35 7.45 15.91 -3.10
C LEU A 35 6.59 17.18 -3.07
N PRO A 36 5.32 17.13 -3.58
CA PRO A 36 4.37 18.21 -3.37
C PRO A 36 4.07 18.42 -1.88
N TYR A 37 3.93 19.67 -1.45
CA TYR A 37 3.55 19.97 -0.06
C TYR A 37 2.18 19.35 0.28
N GLY A 38 2.08 18.74 1.46
CA GLY A 38 0.87 18.15 2.01
C GLY A 38 0.88 18.20 3.54
N ASN A 39 -0.22 17.86 4.18
CA ASN A 39 -0.43 18.02 5.62
C ASN A 39 0.56 17.26 6.53
N LEU A 40 1.22 16.24 6.01
CA LEU A 40 2.17 15.42 6.77
C LEU A 40 3.64 15.81 6.52
N VAL A 41 3.89 16.79 5.64
CA VAL A 41 5.26 17.29 5.37
C VAL A 41 5.88 17.89 6.62
N ASP A 42 5.12 18.64 7.40
CA ASP A 42 5.63 19.27 8.63
C ASP A 42 6.11 18.23 9.66
N ASN A 43 5.47 17.07 9.70
CA ASN A 43 5.91 15.97 10.56
C ASN A 43 7.26 15.42 10.09
N LEU A 44 7.47 15.26 8.78
CA LEU A 44 8.76 14.85 8.22
C LEU A 44 9.87 15.87 8.48
N ILE A 45 9.54 17.18 8.42
CA ILE A 45 10.49 18.26 8.77
C ILE A 45 10.84 18.20 10.26
N LYS A 46 9.86 18.00 11.15
CA LYS A 46 10.09 17.85 12.60
C LYS A 46 10.98 16.65 12.93
N MET A 47 10.94 15.59 12.12
CA MET A 47 11.84 14.44 12.25
C MET A 47 13.30 14.77 11.89
N GLY A 48 13.56 15.88 11.20
CA GLY A 48 14.89 16.31 10.74
C GLY A 48 15.11 16.29 9.24
N CYS A 49 14.09 15.98 8.44
CA CYS A 49 14.19 16.02 6.98
C CYS A 49 14.27 17.45 6.46
N LYS A 50 15.08 17.65 5.41
CA LYS A 50 15.15 18.91 4.66
C LYS A 50 14.17 18.84 3.48
N PHE A 51 13.06 19.57 3.57
CA PHE A 51 12.01 19.56 2.55
C PHE A 51 12.32 20.46 1.36
N ILE A 52 12.00 20.00 0.16
CA ILE A 52 12.04 20.77 -1.08
C ILE A 52 10.74 20.50 -1.83
N ASP A 53 9.90 21.51 -1.95
CA ASP A 53 8.65 21.41 -2.70
C ASP A 53 8.92 21.14 -4.17
N THR A 54 8.29 20.09 -4.69
CA THR A 54 8.40 19.71 -6.10
C THR A 54 7.03 19.22 -6.58
N PRO A 55 6.27 20.05 -7.28
CA PRO A 55 4.97 19.67 -7.82
C PRO A 55 5.09 18.48 -8.77
N VAL A 56 4.26 17.46 -8.56
CA VAL A 56 4.17 16.25 -9.39
C VAL A 56 2.72 16.03 -9.79
N ASP A 57 2.44 16.06 -11.08
CA ASP A 57 1.14 15.64 -11.59
C ASP A 57 1.02 14.11 -11.51
N ARG A 58 0.21 13.61 -10.58
CA ARG A 58 0.13 12.18 -10.23
C ARG A 58 -0.49 11.31 -11.33
N ARG A 59 -1.46 11.81 -12.08
CA ARG A 59 -2.28 11.05 -13.04
C ARG A 59 -2.12 11.51 -14.49
N GLY A 60 -1.60 12.70 -14.73
CA GLY A 60 -1.45 13.27 -16.07
C GLY A 60 -0.39 12.53 -16.91
N ILE A 61 -0.68 12.39 -18.20
CA ILE A 61 0.24 11.81 -19.21
C ILE A 61 0.73 12.90 -20.18
N ASN A 62 0.88 14.13 -19.71
CA ASN A 62 1.27 15.25 -20.56
C ASN A 62 2.80 15.33 -20.68
N PRO A 63 3.39 15.11 -21.89
CA PRO A 63 4.84 15.12 -22.08
C PRO A 63 5.50 16.45 -21.70
N ILE A 64 4.82 17.59 -21.88
CA ILE A 64 5.36 18.91 -21.51
C ILE A 64 5.51 19.02 -19.99
N THR A 65 4.50 18.56 -19.25
CA THR A 65 4.55 18.53 -17.78
C THR A 65 5.65 17.60 -17.29
N ASP A 66 5.83 16.47 -17.94
CA ASP A 66 6.85 15.48 -17.60
C ASP A 66 8.29 15.99 -17.92
N LEU A 67 8.47 16.73 -19.00
CA LEU A 67 9.74 17.42 -19.29
C LEU A 67 10.04 18.52 -18.26
N LYS A 68 9.03 19.27 -17.81
CA LYS A 68 9.20 20.26 -16.73
C LYS A 68 9.62 19.57 -15.43
N LEU A 69 9.00 18.42 -15.09
CA LEU A 69 9.37 17.62 -13.92
C LEU A 69 10.81 17.11 -14.00
N LEU A 70 11.22 16.57 -15.17
CA LEU A 70 12.60 16.13 -15.41
C LEU A 70 13.61 17.28 -15.18
N ASN A 71 13.30 18.49 -15.71
CA ASN A 71 14.15 19.65 -15.50
C ASN A 71 14.18 20.12 -14.02
N SER A 72 13.05 20.03 -13.32
CA SER A 72 12.99 20.31 -11.89
C SER A 72 13.88 19.35 -11.09
N TYR A 73 13.84 18.05 -11.39
CA TYR A 73 14.75 17.08 -10.78
C TYR A 73 16.21 17.34 -11.13
N ARG A 74 16.53 17.76 -12.38
CA ARG A 74 17.90 18.15 -12.75
C ARG A 74 18.42 19.32 -11.90
N LYS A 75 17.58 20.35 -11.68
CA LYS A 75 17.92 21.48 -10.80
C LYS A 75 18.08 21.05 -9.34
N LEU A 76 17.19 20.18 -8.87
CA LEU A 76 17.21 19.61 -7.53
C LEU A 76 18.52 18.84 -7.26
N PHE A 77 18.91 17.93 -8.16
CA PHE A 77 20.17 17.18 -8.05
C PHE A 77 21.41 18.09 -8.09
N ASN A 78 21.38 19.19 -8.85
CA ASN A 78 22.47 20.18 -8.84
C ASN A 78 22.56 20.91 -7.51
N LYS A 79 21.42 21.25 -6.89
CA LYS A 79 21.34 21.96 -5.61
C LYS A 79 21.75 21.08 -4.43
N VAL A 80 21.20 19.86 -4.35
CA VAL A 80 21.42 18.94 -3.22
C VAL A 80 22.76 18.21 -3.36
N LYS A 81 23.13 17.78 -4.56
CA LYS A 81 24.28 16.91 -4.87
C LYS A 81 24.25 15.64 -4.01
N PRO A 82 23.18 14.81 -4.12
CA PRO A 82 23.00 13.65 -3.27
C PRO A 82 24.03 12.56 -3.57
N ASN A 83 24.44 11.82 -2.55
CA ASN A 83 25.22 10.61 -2.67
C ASN A 83 24.34 9.42 -3.09
N LEU A 84 23.10 9.40 -2.61
CA LEU A 84 22.09 8.38 -2.92
C LEU A 84 20.74 9.05 -3.15
N ALA A 85 20.04 8.64 -4.21
CA ALA A 85 18.63 8.98 -4.44
C ALA A 85 17.76 7.75 -4.21
N VAL A 86 16.65 7.90 -3.49
CA VAL A 86 15.64 6.85 -3.26
C VAL A 86 14.32 7.33 -3.80
N THR A 87 13.71 6.59 -4.70
CA THR A 87 12.51 7.03 -5.40
C THR A 87 11.31 6.12 -5.11
N TYR A 88 10.14 6.74 -5.02
CA TYR A 88 8.85 6.08 -4.84
C TYR A 88 7.87 6.59 -5.89
N THR A 89 6.99 5.72 -6.36
CA THR A 89 5.95 6.00 -7.36
C THR A 89 6.48 6.23 -8.79
N ILE A 90 5.61 6.02 -9.79
CA ILE A 90 6.00 5.85 -11.20
C ILE A 90 6.83 7.03 -11.75
N LYS A 91 6.34 8.28 -11.60
CA LYS A 91 7.04 9.45 -12.19
C LYS A 91 8.39 9.74 -11.55
N PRO A 92 8.54 9.80 -10.20
CA PRO A 92 9.86 9.85 -9.57
C PRO A 92 10.74 8.67 -9.94
N ASN A 93 10.21 7.44 -9.98
CA ASN A 93 10.96 6.24 -10.35
C ASN A 93 11.57 6.34 -11.76
N ILE A 94 10.88 6.95 -12.70
CA ILE A 94 11.37 7.14 -14.08
C ILE A 94 12.26 8.39 -14.16
N TYR A 95 11.69 9.57 -13.87
CA TYR A 95 12.37 10.83 -14.21
C TYR A 95 13.52 11.18 -13.28
N ALA A 96 13.39 10.93 -11.96
CA ALA A 96 14.51 11.16 -11.05
C ALA A 96 15.63 10.12 -11.27
N SER A 97 15.28 8.86 -11.58
CA SER A 97 16.27 7.84 -11.90
C SER A 97 17.04 8.16 -13.20
N LEU A 98 16.37 8.71 -14.22
CA LEU A 98 17.07 9.23 -15.41
C LEU A 98 18.08 10.30 -15.04
N VAL A 99 17.70 11.28 -14.22
CA VAL A 99 18.61 12.34 -13.75
C VAL A 99 19.75 11.75 -12.93
N ALA A 100 19.49 10.86 -11.98
CA ALA A 100 20.50 10.20 -11.15
C ALA A 100 21.54 9.46 -12.04
N ARG A 101 21.05 8.69 -13.01
CA ARG A 101 21.89 7.97 -13.96
C ARG A 101 22.81 8.91 -14.75
N PHE A 102 22.29 10.01 -15.31
CA PHE A 102 23.09 10.98 -16.05
C PHE A 102 24.08 11.73 -15.17
N LYS A 103 23.73 11.95 -13.90
CA LYS A 103 24.60 12.60 -12.90
C LYS A 103 25.60 11.64 -12.25
N LYS A 104 25.54 10.35 -12.57
CA LYS A 104 26.35 9.29 -11.94
C LYS A 104 26.15 9.24 -10.40
N THR A 105 24.96 9.59 -9.93
CA THR A 105 24.53 9.46 -8.52
C THR A 105 24.00 8.06 -8.31
N ASP A 106 24.33 7.40 -7.22
CA ASP A 106 23.73 6.12 -6.83
C ASP A 106 22.22 6.30 -6.61
N TYR A 107 21.42 5.33 -7.03
CA TYR A 107 19.97 5.40 -6.83
C TYR A 107 19.34 4.04 -6.62
N ALA A 108 18.32 4.04 -5.78
CA ALA A 108 17.43 2.92 -5.49
C ALA A 108 15.99 3.28 -5.82
N VAL A 109 15.23 2.32 -6.28
CA VAL A 109 13.86 2.51 -6.76
C VAL A 109 12.91 1.58 -5.98
N ASN A 110 11.76 2.10 -5.57
CA ASN A 110 10.73 1.31 -4.89
C ASN A 110 9.49 1.19 -5.78
N ILE A 111 9.14 -0.04 -6.13
CA ILE A 111 7.92 -0.38 -6.86
C ILE A 111 6.86 -0.81 -5.86
N THR A 112 6.05 0.15 -5.42
CA THR A 112 4.97 -0.04 -4.43
C THR A 112 3.64 -0.46 -5.07
N GLY A 113 3.67 -0.79 -6.35
CA GLY A 113 2.57 -1.18 -7.21
C GLY A 113 2.82 -0.73 -8.64
N LEU A 114 2.26 -1.43 -9.61
CA LEU A 114 2.48 -1.14 -11.02
C LEU A 114 1.56 -0.03 -11.57
N GLY A 115 0.49 0.29 -10.82
CA GLY A 115 -0.52 1.25 -11.26
C GLY A 115 -1.35 0.75 -12.45
N THR A 116 -2.33 1.55 -12.84
CA THR A 116 -3.30 1.20 -13.90
C THR A 116 -2.66 1.03 -15.28
N ALA A 117 -1.50 1.63 -15.51
CA ALA A 117 -0.80 1.55 -16.78
C ALA A 117 -0.29 0.14 -17.15
N PHE A 118 -0.11 -0.74 -16.16
CA PHE A 118 0.28 -2.15 -16.39
C PHE A 118 -0.92 -3.10 -16.48
N GLN A 119 -2.14 -2.63 -16.26
CA GLN A 119 -3.36 -3.45 -16.26
C GLN A 119 -3.88 -3.76 -17.69
N SER A 120 -3.42 -3.04 -18.69
CA SER A 120 -3.81 -3.23 -20.08
C SER A 120 -2.60 -3.26 -20.99
N ASP A 121 -2.61 -4.14 -21.99
CA ASP A 121 -1.54 -4.22 -22.98
C ASP A 121 -1.76 -3.17 -24.09
N ASN A 122 -1.52 -1.92 -23.74
CA ASN A 122 -1.70 -0.77 -24.61
C ASN A 122 -0.37 -0.04 -24.88
N LEU A 123 -0.43 0.97 -25.75
CA LEU A 123 0.74 1.78 -26.12
C LEU A 123 1.36 2.48 -24.92
N LEU A 124 0.56 2.88 -23.93
CA LEU A 124 1.02 3.52 -22.71
C LEU A 124 1.88 2.57 -21.88
N ARG A 125 1.48 1.30 -21.71
CA ARG A 125 2.28 0.28 -21.04
C ARG A 125 3.65 0.11 -21.72
N LYS A 126 3.65 -0.01 -23.06
CA LYS A 126 4.91 -0.16 -23.84
C LYS A 126 5.83 1.04 -23.65
N LEU A 127 5.29 2.26 -23.64
CA LEU A 127 6.05 3.48 -23.37
C LEU A 127 6.65 3.47 -21.95
N ILE A 128 5.86 3.13 -20.93
CA ILE A 128 6.33 3.10 -19.55
C ILE A 128 7.41 2.03 -19.35
N VAL A 129 7.23 0.84 -19.91
CA VAL A 129 8.24 -0.22 -19.90
C VAL A 129 9.54 0.27 -20.55
N PHE A 130 9.46 0.92 -21.70
CA PHE A 130 10.62 1.49 -22.38
C PHE A 130 11.35 2.55 -21.52
N LEU A 131 10.58 3.45 -20.89
CA LEU A 131 11.15 4.47 -20.01
C LEU A 131 11.81 3.84 -18.77
N TYR A 132 11.22 2.83 -18.17
CA TYR A 132 11.82 2.08 -17.06
C TYR A 132 13.12 1.38 -17.50
N LYS A 133 13.17 0.74 -18.66
CA LYS A 133 14.40 0.12 -19.19
C LYS A 133 15.55 1.11 -19.30
N ILE A 134 15.27 2.34 -19.74
CA ILE A 134 16.27 3.38 -19.82
C ILE A 134 16.65 3.89 -18.42
N ALA A 135 15.64 4.17 -17.59
CA ALA A 135 15.85 4.74 -16.27
C ALA A 135 16.64 3.81 -15.33
N LEU A 136 16.33 2.50 -15.36
CA LEU A 136 16.88 1.53 -14.41
C LEU A 136 18.19 0.87 -14.87
N LYS A 137 18.73 1.20 -16.03
CA LYS A 137 19.95 0.57 -16.59
C LYS A 137 21.16 0.56 -15.64
N LYS A 138 21.28 1.54 -14.73
CA LYS A 138 22.36 1.64 -13.73
C LYS A 138 21.84 1.75 -12.31
N VAL A 139 20.63 1.26 -12.07
CA VAL A 139 20.06 1.23 -10.72
C VAL A 139 20.91 0.36 -9.80
N LYS A 140 21.11 0.81 -8.55
CA LYS A 140 21.80 0.03 -7.53
C LYS A 140 20.93 -1.15 -7.10
N VAL A 141 19.67 -0.88 -6.76
CA VAL A 141 18.67 -1.87 -6.38
C VAL A 141 17.26 -1.38 -6.70
N VAL A 142 16.38 -2.30 -7.09
CA VAL A 142 14.94 -2.09 -7.20
C VAL A 142 14.24 -2.94 -6.15
N PHE A 143 13.53 -2.28 -5.25
CA PHE A 143 12.71 -2.93 -4.24
C PHE A 143 11.30 -3.17 -4.78
N PHE A 144 10.77 -4.35 -4.53
CA PHE A 144 9.39 -4.75 -4.88
C PHE A 144 8.64 -5.18 -3.62
N GLU A 145 7.38 -4.86 -3.53
CA GLU A 145 6.53 -5.25 -2.38
C GLU A 145 5.91 -6.64 -2.53
N ASN A 146 5.93 -7.22 -3.74
CA ASN A 146 5.51 -8.59 -4.00
C ASN A 146 6.31 -9.23 -5.14
N GLU A 147 6.21 -10.56 -5.24
CA GLU A 147 6.98 -11.34 -6.19
C GLU A 147 6.47 -11.19 -7.63
N GLU A 148 5.17 -11.03 -7.84
CA GLU A 148 4.58 -10.89 -9.17
C GLU A 148 5.10 -9.63 -9.87
N ASN A 149 5.09 -8.48 -9.18
CA ASN A 149 5.64 -7.24 -9.71
C ASN A 149 7.13 -7.35 -10.02
N GLN A 150 7.89 -8.04 -9.18
CA GLN A 150 9.32 -8.32 -9.42
C GLN A 150 9.49 -9.16 -10.70
N ASN A 151 8.72 -10.23 -10.83
CA ASN A 151 8.80 -11.13 -12.00
C ASN A 151 8.38 -10.42 -13.30
N ILE A 152 7.38 -9.54 -13.28
CA ILE A 152 7.01 -8.72 -14.44
C ILE A 152 8.21 -7.87 -14.90
N PHE A 153 8.90 -7.19 -13.99
CA PHE A 153 10.06 -6.36 -14.34
C PHE A 153 11.23 -7.18 -14.89
N ILE A 154 11.46 -8.37 -14.36
CA ILE A 154 12.51 -9.28 -14.83
C ILE A 154 12.15 -9.85 -16.21
N ASN A 155 10.94 -10.35 -16.39
CA ASN A 155 10.48 -10.96 -17.65
C ASN A 155 10.39 -9.96 -18.79
N GLU A 156 10.02 -8.72 -18.50
CA GLU A 156 10.05 -7.61 -19.46
C GLU A 156 11.47 -7.08 -19.73
N ASN A 157 12.50 -7.66 -19.12
CA ASN A 157 13.91 -7.18 -19.21
C ASN A 157 14.05 -5.69 -18.84
N ILE A 158 13.33 -5.22 -17.81
CA ILE A 158 13.45 -3.87 -17.28
C ILE A 158 14.64 -3.79 -16.33
N VAL A 159 14.86 -4.83 -15.52
CA VAL A 159 15.95 -4.94 -14.55
C VAL A 159 16.45 -6.38 -14.45
N GLU A 160 17.74 -6.56 -14.20
CA GLU A 160 18.34 -7.86 -13.93
C GLU A 160 17.99 -8.34 -12.52
N ARG A 161 17.76 -9.66 -12.34
CA ARG A 161 17.36 -10.26 -11.04
C ARG A 161 18.34 -9.93 -9.91
N ASN A 162 19.64 -9.87 -10.17
CA ASN A 162 20.67 -9.55 -9.18
C ASN A 162 20.62 -8.09 -8.65
N ARG A 163 19.84 -7.23 -9.30
CA ARG A 163 19.58 -5.84 -8.88
C ARG A 163 18.18 -5.66 -8.29
N THR A 164 17.50 -6.73 -7.97
CA THR A 164 16.18 -6.69 -7.36
C THR A 164 16.21 -7.19 -5.92
N CYS A 165 15.34 -6.64 -5.09
CA CYS A 165 15.10 -7.10 -3.73
C CYS A 165 13.58 -7.14 -3.52
N LYS A 166 13.04 -8.31 -3.17
CA LYS A 166 11.64 -8.44 -2.76
C LYS A 166 11.55 -8.15 -1.26
N LEU A 167 10.77 -7.16 -0.91
CA LEU A 167 10.37 -6.86 0.46
C LEU A 167 8.95 -7.40 0.71
N ASN A 168 8.60 -7.62 1.97
CA ASN A 168 7.23 -7.95 2.35
C ASN A 168 6.45 -6.64 2.63
N GLY A 169 6.18 -5.87 1.57
CA GLY A 169 5.53 -4.58 1.64
C GLY A 169 6.34 -3.51 2.36
N ALA A 170 5.64 -2.54 2.93
CA ALA A 170 6.21 -1.54 3.82
C ALA A 170 6.44 -2.06 5.26
N GLY A 171 5.84 -3.20 5.59
CA GLY A 171 5.74 -3.72 6.94
C GLY A 171 4.78 -2.91 7.84
N VAL A 172 4.48 -3.44 9.01
CA VAL A 172 3.63 -2.79 10.02
C VAL A 172 4.44 -2.51 11.28
N ASN A 173 4.25 -1.32 11.85
CA ASN A 173 4.76 -0.99 13.16
C ASN A 173 3.88 -1.67 14.21
N LEU A 174 4.43 -2.67 14.90
CA LEU A 174 3.71 -3.49 15.88
C LEU A 174 3.31 -2.72 17.14
N GLU A 175 3.97 -1.58 17.42
CA GLU A 175 3.67 -0.70 18.55
C GLU A 175 2.52 0.26 18.18
N ASP A 176 2.47 0.74 16.95
CA ASP A 176 1.38 1.59 16.46
C ASP A 176 0.09 0.78 16.25
N TYR A 177 0.20 -0.53 15.92
CA TYR A 177 -0.89 -1.48 15.75
C TYR A 177 -0.72 -2.69 16.70
N PRO A 178 -0.92 -2.50 18.02
CA PRO A 178 -0.76 -3.56 19.00
C PRO A 178 -1.84 -4.64 18.83
N PHE A 179 -1.54 -5.84 19.33
CA PHE A 179 -2.56 -6.89 19.40
C PHE A 179 -3.70 -6.45 20.32
N MET A 180 -4.92 -6.64 19.84
CA MET A 180 -6.15 -6.39 20.59
C MET A 180 -6.92 -7.70 20.72
N GLU A 181 -7.41 -7.98 21.92
CA GLU A 181 -8.25 -9.16 22.15
C GLU A 181 -9.40 -9.24 21.13
N TYR A 182 -9.75 -10.44 20.76
CA TYR A 182 -10.83 -10.67 19.81
C TYR A 182 -12.17 -10.24 20.44
N PRO A 183 -13.09 -9.59 19.70
CA PRO A 183 -14.38 -9.14 20.23
C PRO A 183 -15.17 -10.29 20.85
N ASP A 184 -16.00 -9.97 21.87
CA ASP A 184 -16.78 -10.93 22.65
C ASP A 184 -17.75 -11.74 21.79
N GLU A 185 -17.97 -13.02 22.15
CA GLU A 185 -18.88 -13.94 21.46
C GLU A 185 -20.33 -13.42 21.38
N ASN A 186 -20.76 -12.69 22.42
CA ASN A 186 -22.14 -12.17 22.50
C ASN A 186 -22.39 -10.91 21.67
N GLN A 187 -21.37 -10.38 21.00
CA GLN A 187 -21.49 -9.20 20.14
C GLN A 187 -21.97 -9.58 18.73
N ASN A 188 -22.68 -8.67 18.09
CA ASN A 188 -23.00 -8.79 16.67
C ASN A 188 -21.69 -8.83 15.86
N ILE A 189 -21.63 -9.68 14.85
CA ILE A 189 -20.46 -9.77 14.00
C ILE A 189 -20.34 -8.48 13.15
N HIS A 190 -19.17 -7.82 13.23
CA HIS A 190 -18.80 -6.64 12.46
C HIS A 190 -17.72 -6.99 11.44
N PHE A 191 -18.03 -6.79 10.17
CA PHE A 191 -17.06 -6.81 9.07
C PHE A 191 -16.61 -5.39 8.78
N LEU A 192 -15.31 -5.20 8.52
CA LEU A 192 -14.72 -3.90 8.27
C LEU A 192 -14.01 -3.87 6.92
N PHE A 193 -14.28 -2.84 6.14
CA PHE A 193 -13.52 -2.46 4.96
C PHE A 193 -12.85 -1.10 5.20
N ILE A 194 -11.56 -0.98 4.93
CA ILE A 194 -10.82 0.29 4.93
C ILE A 194 -10.12 0.46 3.60
N GLY A 195 -10.53 1.47 2.84
CA GLY A 195 -9.94 1.75 1.54
C GLY A 195 -10.66 2.87 0.81
N ARG A 196 -10.10 3.27 -0.32
CA ARG A 196 -10.81 4.20 -1.22
C ARG A 196 -12.04 3.52 -1.80
N ILE A 197 -13.16 4.23 -1.83
CA ILE A 197 -14.39 3.72 -2.42
C ILE A 197 -14.29 3.87 -3.94
N MET A 198 -13.86 2.79 -4.59
CA MET A 198 -13.63 2.72 -6.03
C MET A 198 -13.70 1.25 -6.49
N LYS A 199 -13.96 1.06 -7.77
CA LYS A 199 -14.18 -0.27 -8.36
C LYS A 199 -13.01 -1.23 -8.15
N GLU A 200 -11.78 -0.74 -8.31
CA GLU A 200 -10.58 -1.57 -8.18
C GLU A 200 -10.34 -2.08 -6.75
N LYS A 201 -11.07 -1.55 -5.77
CA LYS A 201 -11.06 -2.04 -4.38
C LYS A 201 -12.12 -3.09 -4.11
N GLY A 202 -12.89 -3.50 -5.13
CA GLY A 202 -13.92 -4.53 -5.03
C GLY A 202 -15.14 -4.10 -4.22
N ILE A 203 -15.44 -2.79 -4.23
CA ILE A 203 -16.57 -2.26 -3.45
C ILE A 203 -17.90 -2.79 -3.97
N ASP A 204 -18.03 -3.00 -5.29
CA ASP A 204 -19.26 -3.50 -5.90
C ASP A 204 -19.56 -4.92 -5.39
N GLU A 205 -18.54 -5.80 -5.37
CA GLU A 205 -18.65 -7.16 -4.87
C GLU A 205 -18.97 -7.19 -3.36
N LEU A 206 -18.35 -6.30 -2.60
CA LEU A 206 -18.63 -6.19 -1.16
C LEU A 206 -20.06 -5.77 -0.88
N LEU A 207 -20.57 -4.76 -1.60
CA LEU A 207 -21.93 -4.27 -1.43
C LEU A 207 -22.96 -5.34 -1.80
N GLU A 208 -22.74 -6.08 -2.90
CA GLU A 208 -23.61 -7.17 -3.31
C GLU A 208 -23.62 -8.32 -2.29
N ALA A 209 -22.43 -8.76 -1.85
CA ALA A 209 -22.29 -9.81 -0.85
C ALA A 209 -22.94 -9.40 0.49
N ALA A 210 -22.70 -8.16 0.96
CA ALA A 210 -23.31 -7.61 2.16
C ALA A 210 -24.84 -7.62 2.08
N GLY A 211 -25.41 -7.24 0.92
CA GLY A 211 -26.83 -7.27 0.69
C GLY A 211 -27.44 -8.67 0.77
N LYS A 212 -26.71 -9.71 0.35
CA LYS A 212 -27.14 -11.12 0.50
C LYS A 212 -27.04 -11.58 1.95
N ILE A 213 -25.91 -11.31 2.61
CA ILE A 213 -25.69 -11.66 4.04
C ILE A 213 -26.74 -11.03 4.95
N LYS A 214 -27.07 -9.75 4.78
CA LYS A 214 -28.05 -9.05 5.62
C LYS A 214 -29.46 -9.67 5.56
N LYS A 215 -29.81 -10.37 4.49
CA LYS A 215 -31.09 -11.09 4.38
C LYS A 215 -31.14 -12.36 5.24
N GLU A 216 -30.02 -13.06 5.36
CA GLU A 216 -29.90 -14.31 6.12
C GLU A 216 -29.46 -14.05 7.57
N TYR A 217 -28.61 -13.05 7.79
CA TYR A 217 -28.02 -12.68 9.08
C TYR A 217 -28.25 -11.18 9.37
N PRO A 218 -29.48 -10.76 9.73
CA PRO A 218 -29.85 -9.34 9.86
C PRO A 218 -29.04 -8.54 10.89
N THR A 219 -28.49 -9.21 11.90
CA THR A 219 -27.70 -8.58 12.99
C THR A 219 -26.26 -8.28 12.59
N VAL A 220 -25.73 -8.93 11.55
CA VAL A 220 -24.36 -8.69 11.04
C VAL A 220 -24.21 -7.24 10.57
N GLN A 221 -23.08 -6.61 10.85
CA GLN A 221 -22.78 -5.22 10.48
C GLN A 221 -21.63 -5.16 9.46
N PHE A 222 -21.75 -4.25 8.50
CA PHE A 222 -20.69 -3.95 7.54
C PHE A 222 -20.30 -2.49 7.69
N GLU A 223 -19.05 -2.26 8.12
CA GLU A 223 -18.47 -0.95 8.37
C GLU A 223 -17.53 -0.59 7.21
N ILE A 224 -17.76 0.56 6.56
CA ILE A 224 -16.97 1.01 5.43
C ILE A 224 -16.32 2.34 5.76
N VAL A 225 -14.99 2.38 5.70
CA VAL A 225 -14.16 3.53 6.04
C VAL A 225 -13.25 3.90 4.86
N GLY A 226 -13.26 5.18 4.49
CA GLY A 226 -12.35 5.72 3.48
C GLY A 226 -12.96 6.78 2.59
N PRO A 227 -12.14 7.50 1.83
CA PRO A 227 -12.63 8.54 0.93
C PRO A 227 -13.29 7.92 -0.30
N MET A 228 -14.32 8.59 -0.78
CA MET A 228 -14.97 8.26 -2.03
C MET A 228 -14.15 8.85 -3.18
N GLU A 229 -13.72 8.03 -4.13
CA GLU A 229 -13.03 8.52 -5.33
C GLU A 229 -13.97 8.40 -6.49
N ASP A 230 -14.59 7.62 -6.98
CA ASP A 230 -15.44 7.58 -8.16
C ASP A 230 -16.88 8.07 -7.83
N ASN A 231 -17.76 8.03 -8.78
CA ASN A 231 -19.14 8.48 -8.61
C ASN A 231 -20.01 7.47 -7.84
N TYR A 232 -19.54 7.05 -6.64
CA TYR A 232 -20.22 6.05 -5.81
C TYR A 232 -21.27 6.63 -4.85
N LYS A 233 -21.40 7.96 -4.75
CA LYS A 233 -22.26 8.58 -3.76
C LYS A 233 -23.69 8.01 -3.74
N GLY A 234 -24.38 7.97 -4.88
CA GLY A 234 -25.74 7.47 -4.97
C GLY A 234 -25.86 5.98 -4.63
N VAL A 235 -24.83 5.18 -4.95
CA VAL A 235 -24.81 3.74 -4.61
C VAL A 235 -24.63 3.57 -3.11
N ILE A 236 -23.66 4.23 -2.50
CA ILE A 236 -23.40 4.16 -1.05
C ILE A 236 -24.62 4.64 -0.25
N ASP A 237 -25.18 5.82 -0.62
CA ASP A 237 -26.36 6.38 0.03
C ASP A 237 -27.55 5.39 0.02
N LYS A 238 -27.76 4.65 -1.07
CA LYS A 238 -28.79 3.62 -1.18
C LYS A 238 -28.54 2.45 -0.21
N TYR A 239 -27.30 1.94 -0.12
CA TYR A 239 -26.99 0.81 0.76
C TYR A 239 -27.04 1.21 2.24
N VAL A 240 -26.62 2.44 2.57
CA VAL A 240 -26.79 3.01 3.92
C VAL A 240 -28.26 3.20 4.25
N GLY A 241 -29.05 3.79 3.34
CA GLY A 241 -30.50 4.01 3.55
C GLY A 241 -31.29 2.72 3.75
N ASN A 242 -30.82 1.60 3.17
CA ASN A 242 -31.40 0.27 3.36
C ASN A 242 -30.86 -0.48 4.61
N GLY A 243 -29.99 0.14 5.41
CA GLY A 243 -29.40 -0.47 6.61
C GLY A 243 -28.46 -1.66 6.31
N ILE A 244 -27.91 -1.74 5.10
CA ILE A 244 -27.02 -2.84 4.68
C ILE A 244 -25.60 -2.58 5.16
N ILE A 245 -25.13 -1.34 5.07
CA ILE A 245 -23.79 -0.90 5.47
C ILE A 245 -23.83 0.36 6.33
N ASN A 246 -22.78 0.60 7.10
CA ASN A 246 -22.47 1.86 7.74
C ASN A 246 -21.26 2.49 7.04
N TYR A 247 -21.38 3.74 6.57
CA TYR A 247 -20.30 4.45 5.89
C TYR A 247 -19.83 5.65 6.71
N TYR A 248 -18.53 5.72 7.00
CA TYR A 248 -17.92 6.71 7.90
C TYR A 248 -17.06 7.76 7.19
N GLY A 249 -16.93 7.68 5.87
CA GLY A 249 -16.04 8.58 5.15
C GLY A 249 -14.56 8.37 5.48
N PHE A 250 -13.74 9.37 5.16
CA PHE A 250 -12.32 9.35 5.50
C PHE A 250 -12.13 9.54 7.02
N GLN A 251 -11.32 8.67 7.63
CA GLN A 251 -10.93 8.75 9.03
C GLN A 251 -9.41 8.89 9.15
N ASN A 252 -8.95 9.79 10.02
CA ASN A 252 -7.52 9.97 10.29
C ASN A 252 -6.93 8.81 11.11
N ASP A 253 -7.70 8.28 12.05
CA ASP A 253 -7.38 7.10 12.84
C ASP A 253 -8.40 5.99 12.57
N VAL A 254 -7.92 4.86 12.07
CA VAL A 254 -8.75 3.70 11.74
C VAL A 254 -8.71 2.62 12.82
N LYS A 255 -7.84 2.75 13.82
CA LYS A 255 -7.65 1.73 14.88
C LYS A 255 -8.92 1.44 15.66
N PRO A 256 -9.75 2.43 16.05
CA PRO A 256 -11.00 2.14 16.77
C PRO A 256 -12.00 1.28 15.96
N PHE A 257 -11.96 1.36 14.63
CA PHE A 257 -12.77 0.51 13.76
C PHE A 257 -12.20 -0.91 13.67
N ILE A 258 -10.87 -1.03 13.56
CA ILE A 258 -10.18 -2.33 13.55
C ILE A 258 -10.39 -3.05 14.89
N GLU A 259 -10.30 -2.34 16.02
CA GLU A 259 -10.51 -2.90 17.35
C GLU A 259 -11.89 -3.56 17.52
N LYS A 260 -12.91 -2.95 16.97
CA LYS A 260 -14.31 -3.42 17.09
C LYS A 260 -14.68 -4.49 16.08
N CYS A 261 -13.95 -4.62 14.98
CA CYS A 261 -14.33 -5.56 13.93
C CYS A 261 -13.95 -7.01 14.27
N HIS A 262 -14.77 -7.94 13.80
CA HIS A 262 -14.53 -9.37 13.92
C HIS A 262 -13.72 -9.93 12.75
N CYS A 263 -13.87 -9.34 11.57
CA CYS A 263 -13.13 -9.73 10.38
C CYS A 263 -12.96 -8.54 9.45
N PHE A 264 -11.77 -8.41 8.88
CA PHE A 264 -11.46 -7.37 7.91
C PHE A 264 -11.62 -7.92 6.48
N ILE A 265 -12.29 -7.17 5.62
CA ILE A 265 -12.56 -7.56 4.23
C ILE A 265 -11.91 -6.59 3.26
N LEU A 266 -11.14 -7.12 2.29
CA LEU A 266 -10.58 -6.31 1.19
C LEU A 266 -10.55 -7.11 -0.11
N PRO A 267 -11.60 -7.04 -0.96
CA PRO A 267 -11.71 -7.81 -2.20
C PRO A 267 -11.08 -7.06 -3.39
N SER A 268 -9.90 -6.46 -3.21
CA SER A 268 -9.22 -5.64 -4.22
C SER A 268 -8.85 -6.43 -5.46
N TYR A 269 -8.84 -5.75 -6.62
CA TYR A 269 -8.39 -6.34 -7.89
C TYR A 269 -6.89 -6.29 -8.07
N HIS A 270 -6.22 -5.30 -7.46
CA HIS A 270 -4.77 -5.08 -7.58
C HIS A 270 -4.23 -4.39 -6.34
N GLU A 271 -3.10 -4.89 -5.83
CA GLU A 271 -2.34 -4.25 -4.74
C GLU A 271 -0.82 -4.36 -4.99
N GLY A 272 -0.06 -3.44 -4.44
CA GLY A 272 1.37 -3.63 -4.23
C GLY A 272 1.58 -4.54 -3.03
N MET A 273 1.24 -4.00 -1.85
CA MET A 273 0.95 -4.71 -0.60
C MET A 273 -0.17 -3.93 0.09
N ALA A 274 -1.23 -4.62 0.47
CA ALA A 274 -2.39 -4.01 1.10
C ALA A 274 -2.11 -3.70 2.59
N ASN A 275 -1.60 -2.51 2.88
CA ASN A 275 -1.22 -2.14 4.25
C ASN A 275 -2.38 -2.28 5.25
N THR A 276 -3.63 -1.97 4.86
CA THR A 276 -4.79 -2.11 5.75
C THR A 276 -5.08 -3.55 6.15
N LEU A 277 -4.73 -4.55 5.29
CA LEU A 277 -4.75 -5.97 5.68
C LEU A 277 -3.72 -6.23 6.77
N LEU A 278 -2.48 -5.74 6.58
CA LEU A 278 -1.39 -5.94 7.54
C LEU A 278 -1.68 -5.25 8.88
N GLU A 279 -2.21 -4.03 8.84
CA GLU A 279 -2.62 -3.25 10.02
C GLU A 279 -3.71 -3.98 10.82
N SER A 280 -4.75 -4.47 10.12
CA SER A 280 -5.84 -5.21 10.73
C SER A 280 -5.38 -6.56 11.30
N ALA A 281 -4.55 -7.31 10.57
CA ALA A 281 -3.98 -8.56 11.05
C ALA A 281 -3.02 -8.34 12.23
N SER A 282 -2.27 -7.23 12.26
CA SER A 282 -1.42 -6.85 13.40
C SER A 282 -2.24 -6.69 14.69
N MET A 283 -3.43 -6.09 14.59
CA MET A 283 -4.37 -5.96 15.70
C MET A 283 -5.16 -7.25 15.98
N GLY A 284 -4.80 -8.37 15.36
CA GLY A 284 -5.43 -9.66 15.60
C GLY A 284 -6.78 -9.85 14.88
N ARG A 285 -6.99 -9.22 13.73
CA ARG A 285 -8.25 -9.42 12.99
C ARG A 285 -8.09 -10.49 11.92
N PRO A 286 -8.98 -11.51 11.87
CA PRO A 286 -9.10 -12.41 10.73
C PRO A 286 -9.37 -11.64 9.43
N LEU A 287 -8.97 -12.20 8.30
CA LEU A 287 -9.01 -11.54 7.01
C LEU A 287 -9.84 -12.30 5.97
N ILE A 288 -10.59 -11.57 5.14
CA ILE A 288 -11.14 -12.09 3.89
C ILE A 288 -10.63 -11.18 2.77
N THR A 289 -9.86 -11.73 1.82
CA THR A 289 -9.23 -10.90 0.79
C THR A 289 -9.06 -11.64 -0.52
N SER A 290 -8.79 -10.91 -1.60
CA SER A 290 -8.61 -11.48 -2.93
C SER A 290 -7.36 -12.36 -3.03
N ASN A 291 -7.45 -13.43 -3.82
CA ASN A 291 -6.33 -14.31 -4.16
C ASN A 291 -5.44 -13.67 -5.22
N ILE A 292 -4.84 -12.54 -4.89
CA ILE A 292 -3.89 -11.78 -5.71
C ILE A 292 -2.61 -11.50 -4.95
N SER A 293 -1.52 -11.24 -5.68
CA SER A 293 -0.28 -10.73 -5.08
C SER A 293 -0.51 -9.38 -4.40
N GLY A 294 0.05 -9.21 -3.21
CA GLY A 294 -0.17 -8.04 -2.36
C GLY A 294 -1.35 -8.16 -1.40
N CYS A 295 -2.14 -9.24 -1.52
CA CYS A 295 -3.21 -9.59 -0.59
C CYS A 295 -3.02 -10.99 0.02
N LYS A 296 -2.84 -12.01 -0.83
CA LYS A 296 -2.75 -13.41 -0.40
C LYS A 296 -1.60 -13.68 0.57
N GLU A 297 -0.52 -12.91 0.49
CA GLU A 297 0.63 -13.03 1.38
C GLU A 297 0.29 -12.70 2.85
N ALA A 298 -0.80 -11.96 3.09
CA ALA A 298 -1.29 -11.68 4.44
C ALA A 298 -2.07 -12.86 5.06
N ILE A 299 -2.39 -13.89 4.27
CA ILE A 299 -3.16 -15.06 4.72
C ILE A 299 -2.24 -16.22 5.09
N ASN A 300 -2.35 -16.67 6.35
CA ASN A 300 -1.68 -17.86 6.87
C ASN A 300 -2.51 -18.46 8.03
N ASN A 301 -3.51 -19.27 7.72
CA ASN A 301 -4.46 -19.84 8.69
C ASN A 301 -5.21 -18.79 9.54
N ASN A 302 -5.40 -17.61 9.00
CA ASN A 302 -6.00 -16.45 9.67
C ASN A 302 -7.16 -15.84 8.87
N GLY A 303 -7.67 -16.54 7.85
CA GLY A 303 -8.72 -16.01 7.01
C GLY A 303 -8.95 -16.78 5.72
N TYR A 304 -9.64 -16.15 4.79
CA TYR A 304 -10.04 -16.78 3.53
C TYR A 304 -9.63 -15.93 2.32
N LEU A 305 -9.33 -16.62 1.23
CA LEU A 305 -9.08 -16.02 -0.08
C LEU A 305 -10.33 -16.11 -0.95
N VAL A 306 -10.59 -15.06 -1.72
CA VAL A 306 -11.71 -14.97 -2.67
C VAL A 306 -11.21 -14.71 -4.08
N ASN A 307 -11.97 -15.15 -5.07
CA ASN A 307 -11.72 -14.83 -6.46
C ASN A 307 -12.02 -13.35 -6.74
N VAL A 308 -11.21 -12.75 -7.58
CA VAL A 308 -11.38 -11.34 -7.97
C VAL A 308 -12.65 -11.17 -8.79
N LYS A 309 -13.44 -10.12 -8.49
CA LYS A 309 -14.69 -9.80 -9.22
C LYS A 309 -15.77 -10.87 -9.07
N ASP A 310 -15.77 -11.60 -7.96
CA ASP A 310 -16.73 -12.64 -7.67
C ASP A 310 -17.46 -12.37 -6.34
N SER A 311 -18.62 -11.72 -6.44
CA SER A 311 -19.46 -11.41 -5.28
C SER A 311 -20.07 -12.65 -4.64
N ASN A 312 -20.23 -13.75 -5.38
CA ASN A 312 -20.76 -14.99 -4.85
C ASN A 312 -19.71 -15.72 -4.00
N ASP A 313 -18.46 -15.81 -4.48
CA ASP A 313 -17.36 -16.38 -3.70
C ASP A 313 -17.14 -15.53 -2.42
N LEU A 314 -17.17 -14.20 -2.53
CA LEU A 314 -17.06 -13.33 -1.37
C LEU A 314 -18.20 -13.58 -0.36
N TYR A 315 -19.43 -13.71 -0.83
CA TYR A 315 -20.58 -14.06 0.01
C TYR A 315 -20.37 -15.40 0.73
N GLU A 316 -19.93 -16.45 0.01
CA GLU A 316 -19.68 -17.78 0.59
C GLU A 316 -18.58 -17.73 1.67
N GLN A 317 -17.47 -17.01 1.45
CA GLN A 317 -16.42 -16.90 2.46
C GLN A 317 -16.86 -16.07 3.68
N ILE A 318 -17.69 -15.04 3.49
CA ILE A 318 -18.28 -14.27 4.60
C ILE A 318 -19.22 -15.18 5.41
N LYS A 319 -20.09 -15.94 4.75
CA LYS A 319 -21.00 -16.88 5.39
C LYS A 319 -20.24 -17.96 6.17
N ARG A 320 -19.22 -18.56 5.55
CA ARG A 320 -18.34 -19.53 6.20
C ARG A 320 -17.71 -18.97 7.46
N PHE A 321 -17.27 -17.69 7.45
CA PHE A 321 -16.71 -17.04 8.64
C PHE A 321 -17.77 -16.82 9.72
N ILE A 322 -18.99 -16.43 9.37
CA ILE A 322 -20.10 -16.25 10.32
C ILE A 322 -20.38 -17.56 11.06
N GLU A 323 -20.41 -18.68 10.33
CA GLU A 323 -20.76 -20.02 10.83
C GLU A 323 -19.65 -20.72 11.62
N LEU A 324 -18.43 -20.15 11.68
CA LEU A 324 -17.36 -20.69 12.51
C LEU A 324 -17.69 -20.62 14.01
N ASP A 325 -17.20 -21.60 14.77
CA ASP A 325 -17.16 -21.52 16.23
C ASP A 325 -16.33 -20.33 16.71
N TYR A 326 -16.71 -19.73 17.82
CA TYR A 326 -16.01 -18.58 18.39
C TYR A 326 -14.52 -18.89 18.67
N LYS A 327 -14.21 -20.07 19.21
CA LYS A 327 -12.82 -20.51 19.47
C LYS A 327 -11.96 -20.54 18.20
N ASP A 328 -12.52 -20.86 17.04
CA ASP A 328 -11.80 -20.88 15.78
C ASP A 328 -11.55 -19.47 15.24
N LYS A 329 -12.50 -18.54 15.43
CA LYS A 329 -12.33 -17.11 15.17
C LYS A 329 -11.21 -16.52 16.05
N VAL A 330 -11.17 -16.86 17.34
CA VAL A 330 -10.12 -16.46 18.27
C VAL A 330 -8.76 -17.05 17.85
N LEU A 331 -8.73 -18.30 17.38
CA LEU A 331 -7.50 -18.90 16.86
C LEU A 331 -6.98 -18.17 15.62
N MET A 332 -7.87 -17.85 14.68
CA MET A 332 -7.54 -17.04 13.51
C MET A 332 -6.99 -15.66 13.91
N SER A 333 -7.56 -15.03 14.93
CA SER A 333 -7.08 -13.75 15.47
C SER A 333 -5.61 -13.84 15.94
N LYS A 334 -5.27 -14.87 16.72
CA LYS A 334 -3.89 -15.11 17.16
C LYS A 334 -2.95 -15.41 16.00
N ASN A 335 -3.40 -16.20 15.02
CA ASN A 335 -2.64 -16.51 13.81
C ASN A 335 -2.36 -15.24 12.97
N SER A 336 -3.32 -14.30 12.88
CA SER A 336 -3.12 -13.01 12.24
C SER A 336 -1.93 -12.27 12.84
N ARG A 337 -1.94 -12.07 14.15
CA ARG A 337 -0.84 -11.39 14.85
C ARG A 337 0.49 -12.09 14.66
N LYS A 338 0.52 -13.40 14.87
CA LYS A 338 1.73 -14.21 14.72
C LYS A 338 2.34 -14.08 13.32
N HIS A 339 1.52 -14.18 12.28
CA HIS A 339 2.00 -14.06 10.91
C HIS A 339 2.60 -12.70 10.61
N ILE A 340 1.98 -11.62 11.10
CA ILE A 340 2.52 -10.26 10.95
C ILE A 340 3.86 -10.10 11.68
N GLU A 341 3.99 -10.59 12.88
CA GLU A 341 5.26 -10.55 13.66
C GLU A 341 6.38 -11.31 12.95
N GLU A 342 6.08 -12.45 12.36
CA GLU A 342 7.06 -13.28 11.66
C GLU A 342 7.53 -12.69 10.33
N VAL A 343 6.60 -12.13 9.53
CA VAL A 343 6.83 -11.81 8.12
C VAL A 343 6.84 -10.31 7.82
N PHE A 344 5.99 -9.54 8.51
CA PHE A 344 5.70 -8.15 8.15
C PHE A 344 6.11 -7.12 9.21
N ASP A 345 6.90 -7.50 10.22
CA ASP A 345 7.42 -6.53 11.22
C ASP A 345 8.24 -5.45 10.51
N LYS A 346 7.83 -4.20 10.68
CA LYS A 346 8.46 -3.00 10.10
C LYS A 346 9.97 -2.97 10.34
N ARG A 347 10.43 -3.37 11.53
CA ARG A 347 11.85 -3.37 11.90
C ARG A 347 12.66 -4.31 11.01
N LYS A 348 12.10 -5.48 10.65
CA LYS A 348 12.73 -6.43 9.72
C LYS A 348 12.82 -5.84 8.31
N ILE A 349 11.73 -5.22 7.83
CA ILE A 349 11.67 -4.60 6.51
C ILE A 349 12.63 -3.42 6.39
N VAL A 350 12.71 -2.57 7.40
CA VAL A 350 13.67 -1.46 7.44
C VAL A 350 15.10 -1.97 7.38
N LYS A 351 15.46 -2.98 8.20
CA LYS A 351 16.80 -3.59 8.20
C LYS A 351 17.16 -4.16 6.84
N GLU A 352 16.23 -4.85 6.19
CA GLU A 352 16.43 -5.42 4.86
C GLU A 352 16.60 -4.33 3.79
N THR A 353 15.79 -3.27 3.87
CA THR A 353 15.91 -2.09 3.00
C THR A 353 17.26 -1.41 3.17
N MET A 354 17.70 -1.15 4.40
CA MET A 354 19.01 -0.55 4.69
C MET A 354 20.16 -1.38 4.11
N LYS A 355 20.11 -2.71 4.28
CA LYS A 355 21.09 -3.64 3.66
C LYS A 355 21.10 -3.50 2.13
N GLY A 356 19.95 -3.43 1.48
CA GLY A 356 19.85 -3.23 0.03
C GLY A 356 20.38 -1.86 -0.43
N LEU A 357 20.20 -0.82 0.39
CA LEU A 357 20.78 0.51 0.12
C LEU A 357 22.29 0.55 0.32
N GLY A 358 22.90 -0.44 1.00
CA GLY A 358 24.33 -0.48 1.31
C GLY A 358 24.70 0.51 2.43
N SER A 359 23.80 0.68 3.36
CA SER A 359 23.93 1.53 4.54
C SER A 359 24.06 0.67 5.78
#